data_284f5e6fc3e90853d1246af351ab1689
#
_entry.id   284f5e6fc3e90853d1246af351ab1689
#
_cell.length_a   1.000
_cell.length_b   1.000
_cell.length_c   1.000
_cell.angle_alpha   90.00
_cell.angle_beta   90.00
_cell.angle_gamma   90.00
#
_symmetry.space_group_name_H-M   'P 1'
#
loop_
_entity.id
_entity.type
_entity.pdbx_description
1 polymer ?
#
loop_
_entity_poly.entity_id
_entity_poly.type
_entity_poly.pdbx_seq_one_letter_code
_entity_poly.pdbx_strand_id
1 'polypeptide(L)'
;MKKLIVSTAVATLLLTVPGMAKAEENKEDWDKPVFIKGADLEGQDLQQTEDDLGVKDDYETYSVTTDDVSKYIPNSGNLRYIYSSATIKHKKWGNGVDVEIDTPDNITKVTSEQYQNASITAGIKDAEIHIASVEKVTGEGALAGIYKAYEEKGNELNSEDIQNSNKEMQDLTSISKENQNKDGYSDEALNASIADIKQQLADIKKKQDEQITPQQVEDIVNKVLDERGLSGTLTDNQKQMITDNMTNVANSNALTSDPKAFAKNAKDALKGIEKNSGDLLDKAKDKAKDLNTEENRNFVQKIWDSILQIIQSIIDFITNLFNRIF
;
A
#
# COMPACT_ATOMS: atom_id res chain seq x y z
N MET A 1 9.83 -83.82 27.43
CA MET A 1 9.50 -82.95 26.27
C MET A 1 9.47 -81.51 26.75
N LYS A 2 10.58 -80.81 26.54
CA LYS A 2 10.72 -79.39 26.98
C LYS A 2 10.32 -78.50 25.77
N LYS A 3 9.29 -77.66 25.98
CA LYS A 3 8.87 -76.68 25.00
C LYS A 3 9.76 -75.42 25.15
N LEU A 4 10.46 -75.11 24.09
CA LEU A 4 11.26 -73.90 23.94
C LEU A 4 10.33 -72.74 23.54
N ILE A 5 10.21 -71.71 24.36
CA ILE A 5 9.49 -70.46 24.01
C ILE A 5 10.54 -69.50 23.48
N VAL A 6 10.48 -69.20 22.19
CA VAL A 6 11.28 -68.17 21.57
C VAL A 6 10.52 -66.86 21.67
N SER A 7 11.03 -65.97 22.50
CA SER A 7 10.50 -64.60 22.65
C SER A 7 11.18 -63.68 21.62
N THR A 8 10.42 -63.23 20.63
CA THR A 8 10.90 -62.30 19.64
C THR A 8 10.69 -60.88 20.19
N ALA A 9 11.77 -60.22 20.60
CA ALA A 9 11.73 -58.84 20.98
C ALA A 9 11.75 -57.99 19.69
N VAL A 10 10.65 -57.32 19.40
CA VAL A 10 10.57 -56.28 18.35
C VAL A 10 11.08 -54.98 18.96
N ALA A 11 12.30 -54.60 18.58
CA ALA A 11 12.86 -53.30 18.92
C ALA A 11 12.22 -52.22 18.02
N THR A 12 11.29 -51.47 18.54
CA THR A 12 10.72 -50.28 17.85
C THR A 12 11.73 -49.15 17.93
N LEU A 13 12.41 -48.89 16.83
CA LEU A 13 13.31 -47.74 16.68
C LEU A 13 12.46 -46.50 16.52
N LEU A 14 12.24 -45.73 17.61
CA LEU A 14 11.68 -44.39 17.55
C LEU A 14 12.70 -43.45 16.93
N LEU A 15 12.55 -43.18 15.63
CA LEU A 15 13.19 -42.05 14.97
C LEU A 15 12.57 -40.75 15.54
N THR A 16 13.25 -40.16 16.52
CA THR A 16 12.99 -38.76 16.93
C THR A 16 13.49 -37.86 15.80
N VAL A 17 12.54 -37.40 14.96
CA VAL A 17 12.77 -36.28 14.09
C VAL A 17 13.05 -35.07 15.03
N PRO A 18 14.22 -34.40 14.94
CA PRO A 18 14.39 -33.15 15.66
C PRO A 18 13.34 -32.21 15.12
N GLY A 19 12.35 -31.87 15.93
CA GLY A 19 11.40 -30.82 15.65
C GLY A 19 12.23 -29.57 15.35
N MET A 20 12.08 -29.03 14.13
CA MET A 20 12.43 -27.65 13.89
C MET A 20 11.58 -26.85 14.88
N ALA A 21 12.20 -26.43 15.98
CA ALA A 21 11.69 -25.35 16.76
C ALA A 21 11.60 -24.18 15.77
N LYS A 22 10.39 -23.82 15.34
CA LYS A 22 10.15 -22.50 14.85
C LYS A 22 10.66 -21.59 15.97
N ALA A 23 11.75 -20.86 15.71
CA ALA A 23 12.06 -19.72 16.53
C ALA A 23 10.75 -18.89 16.57
N GLU A 24 10.14 -18.78 17.72
CA GLU A 24 9.20 -17.69 17.98
C GLU A 24 10.06 -16.46 17.77
N GLU A 25 9.92 -15.81 16.61
CA GLU A 25 10.38 -14.45 16.44
C GLU A 25 9.80 -13.68 17.62
N ASN A 26 10.68 -13.20 18.47
CA ASN A 26 10.34 -12.18 19.44
C ASN A 26 9.87 -10.97 18.59
N LYS A 27 8.57 -10.90 18.31
CA LYS A 27 7.95 -9.66 17.86
C LYS A 27 8.20 -8.69 18.98
N GLU A 28 9.17 -7.81 18.78
CA GLU A 28 9.38 -6.69 19.67
C GLU A 28 8.05 -5.97 19.83
N ASP A 29 7.77 -5.64 21.06
CA ASP A 29 6.49 -5.12 21.49
C ASP A 29 6.21 -3.77 20.79
N TRP A 30 5.31 -3.76 19.80
CA TRP A 30 4.79 -2.54 19.19
C TRP A 30 4.00 -1.65 20.18
N ASP A 31 4.03 -1.96 21.47
CA ASP A 31 3.28 -1.19 22.46
C ASP A 31 3.79 0.24 22.62
N LYS A 32 5.04 0.51 22.20
CA LYS A 32 5.61 1.86 22.26
C LYS A 32 5.60 2.53 20.88
N PRO A 33 5.12 3.77 20.80
CA PRO A 33 5.28 4.59 19.61
C PRO A 33 6.76 4.83 19.30
N VAL A 34 7.06 5.03 18.02
CA VAL A 34 8.42 5.34 17.54
C VAL A 34 8.45 6.77 17.03
N PHE A 35 9.45 7.53 17.45
CA PHE A 35 9.87 8.77 16.83
C PHE A 35 11.00 8.50 15.85
N ILE A 36 10.78 8.83 14.60
CA ILE A 36 11.72 8.72 13.50
C ILE A 36 12.33 10.10 13.29
N LYS A 37 13.51 10.29 13.84
CA LYS A 37 14.22 11.56 13.79
C LYS A 37 15.04 11.67 12.51
N GLY A 38 14.90 12.74 11.74
CA GLY A 38 15.85 13.12 10.71
C GLY A 38 17.25 13.32 11.32
N ALA A 39 18.27 12.69 10.75
CA ALA A 39 19.60 12.64 11.36
C ALA A 39 20.24 14.03 11.60
N ASP A 40 19.87 15.01 10.78
CA ASP A 40 20.44 16.36 10.82
C ASP A 40 19.66 17.33 11.72
N LEU A 41 18.61 16.86 12.41
CA LEU A 41 17.88 17.67 13.37
C LEU A 41 18.62 17.77 14.69
N GLU A 42 18.90 19.01 15.13
CA GLU A 42 19.55 19.33 16.39
C GLU A 42 18.95 20.57 17.04
N GLY A 43 19.18 20.73 18.35
CA GLY A 43 18.84 21.94 19.09
C GLY A 43 17.37 22.33 18.99
N GLN A 44 17.09 23.56 18.58
CA GLN A 44 15.73 24.11 18.48
C GLN A 44 14.89 23.43 17.40
N ASP A 45 15.51 23.05 16.27
CA ASP A 45 14.80 22.38 15.16
C ASP A 45 14.32 20.99 15.58
N LEU A 46 15.12 20.26 16.35
CA LEU A 46 14.71 19.00 16.93
C LEU A 46 13.54 19.19 17.90
N GLN A 47 13.65 20.13 18.82
CA GLN A 47 12.58 20.40 19.79
C GLN A 47 11.28 20.81 19.09
N GLN A 48 11.35 21.69 18.09
CA GLN A 48 10.17 22.10 17.33
C GLN A 48 9.54 20.91 16.59
N THR A 49 10.36 20.02 15.99
CA THR A 49 9.86 18.82 15.31
C THR A 49 9.19 17.85 16.30
N GLU A 50 9.75 17.69 17.50
CA GLU A 50 9.15 16.88 18.57
C GLU A 50 7.82 17.45 19.02
N ASP A 51 7.72 18.78 19.16
CA ASP A 51 6.49 19.48 19.52
C ASP A 51 5.42 19.34 18.41
N ASP A 52 5.81 19.54 17.15
CA ASP A 52 4.91 19.43 15.99
C ASP A 52 4.34 18.00 15.87
N LEU A 53 5.14 16.98 16.13
CA LEU A 53 4.75 15.55 16.08
C LEU A 53 4.13 15.04 17.39
N GLY A 54 4.06 15.86 18.43
CA GLY A 54 3.54 15.47 19.74
C GLY A 54 4.32 14.32 20.40
N VAL A 55 5.65 14.27 20.21
CA VAL A 55 6.55 13.25 20.78
C VAL A 55 6.53 13.34 22.31
N LYS A 56 6.54 12.18 22.96
CA LYS A 56 6.53 12.06 24.43
C LYS A 56 7.67 11.21 24.92
N ASP A 57 7.94 11.23 26.22
CA ASP A 57 9.04 10.52 26.87
C ASP A 57 9.01 8.99 26.70
N ASP A 58 7.85 8.41 26.37
CA ASP A 58 7.67 6.98 26.16
C ASP A 58 7.92 6.53 24.71
N TYR A 59 8.21 7.46 23.80
CA TYR A 59 8.55 7.13 22.42
C TYR A 59 9.96 6.54 22.31
N GLU A 60 10.09 5.49 21.52
CA GLU A 60 11.42 5.03 21.10
C GLU A 60 11.91 5.87 19.93
N THR A 61 13.20 6.23 19.90
CA THR A 61 13.75 7.09 18.87
C THR A 61 14.67 6.32 17.93
N TYR A 62 14.38 6.36 16.63
CA TYR A 62 15.26 5.89 15.55
C TYR A 62 15.68 7.07 14.70
N SER A 63 16.99 7.17 14.38
CA SER A 63 17.46 8.17 13.43
C SER A 63 17.40 7.62 12.00
N VAL A 64 16.98 8.45 11.06
CA VAL A 64 17.03 8.17 9.62
C VAL A 64 18.13 9.02 8.98
N THR A 65 19.07 8.34 8.31
CA THR A 65 20.24 8.93 7.67
C THR A 65 20.11 8.94 6.16
N THR A 66 21.02 9.61 5.46
CA THR A 66 21.12 9.55 3.99
C THR A 66 21.39 8.14 3.48
N ASP A 67 22.09 7.30 4.27
CA ASP A 67 22.34 5.89 3.92
C ASP A 67 21.04 5.08 4.01
N ASP A 68 20.20 5.32 5.04
CA ASP A 68 18.88 4.71 5.13
C ASP A 68 18.01 5.10 3.94
N VAL A 69 18.01 6.39 3.57
CA VAL A 69 17.26 6.83 2.39
C VAL A 69 17.77 6.16 1.13
N SER A 70 19.09 6.04 0.96
CA SER A 70 19.69 5.35 -0.20
C SER A 70 19.33 3.86 -0.24
N LYS A 71 19.19 3.21 0.94
CA LYS A 71 18.77 1.81 1.05
C LYS A 71 17.32 1.60 0.62
N TYR A 72 16.42 2.42 1.14
CA TYR A 72 14.98 2.22 0.92
C TYR A 72 14.45 2.93 -0.33
N ILE A 73 15.06 4.05 -0.73
CA ILE A 73 14.65 4.88 -1.87
C ILE A 73 15.85 5.19 -2.76
N PRO A 74 16.36 4.20 -3.51
CA PRO A 74 17.65 4.31 -4.23
C PRO A 74 17.69 5.43 -5.27
N ASN A 75 16.57 5.95 -5.73
CA ASN A 75 16.49 7.02 -6.73
C ASN A 75 16.14 8.40 -6.15
N SER A 76 16.26 8.58 -4.83
CA SER A 76 15.92 9.83 -4.12
C SER A 76 16.84 11.02 -4.44
N GLY A 77 17.89 10.82 -5.25
CA GLY A 77 18.89 11.85 -5.57
C GLY A 77 19.98 11.98 -4.50
N ASN A 78 20.81 13.02 -4.62
CA ASN A 78 21.88 13.29 -3.65
C ASN A 78 21.33 14.14 -2.49
N LEU A 79 20.61 13.51 -1.58
CA LEU A 79 20.20 14.16 -0.34
C LEU A 79 21.43 14.40 0.54
N ARG A 80 21.57 15.62 1.05
CA ARG A 80 22.68 16.02 1.92
C ARG A 80 22.28 16.05 3.38
N TYR A 81 21.02 16.35 3.64
CA TYR A 81 20.44 16.53 4.96
C TYR A 81 19.09 15.88 5.04
N ILE A 82 18.76 15.31 6.18
CA ILE A 82 17.48 14.70 6.47
C ILE A 82 16.83 15.47 7.64
N TYR A 83 15.88 16.34 7.31
CA TYR A 83 15.08 17.11 8.29
C TYR A 83 13.68 16.54 8.46
N SER A 84 13.14 15.85 7.44
CA SER A 84 11.83 15.22 7.57
C SER A 84 11.86 14.11 8.61
N SER A 85 10.87 14.13 9.47
CA SER A 85 10.71 13.22 10.60
C SER A 85 9.30 12.68 10.62
N ALA A 86 9.09 11.60 11.36
CA ALA A 86 7.78 11.02 11.51
C ALA A 86 7.61 10.41 12.91
N THR A 87 6.37 10.20 13.31
CA THR A 87 6.05 9.21 14.34
C THR A 87 5.28 8.06 13.71
N ILE A 88 5.48 6.86 14.22
CA ILE A 88 4.69 5.69 13.87
C ILE A 88 4.23 4.99 15.13
N LYS A 89 2.94 4.68 15.17
CA LYS A 89 2.31 4.00 16.29
C LYS A 89 1.47 2.86 15.77
N HIS A 90 1.64 1.70 16.36
CA HIS A 90 0.83 0.56 16.01
C HIS A 90 -0.63 0.77 16.44
N LYS A 91 -1.55 0.57 15.52
CA LYS A 91 -2.99 0.55 15.79
C LYS A 91 -3.42 -0.86 16.16
N LYS A 92 -4.52 -0.97 16.90
CA LYS A 92 -5.12 -2.28 17.16
C LYS A 92 -5.38 -3.00 15.84
N TRP A 93 -5.16 -4.28 15.84
CA TRP A 93 -5.23 -5.12 14.67
C TRP A 93 -6.49 -4.87 13.83
N GLY A 94 -6.29 -4.70 12.52
CA GLY A 94 -7.36 -4.47 11.55
C GLY A 94 -7.87 -3.03 11.48
N ASN A 95 -7.12 -2.02 11.94
CA ASN A 95 -7.52 -0.60 11.89
C ASN A 95 -6.86 0.21 10.76
N GLY A 96 -6.16 -0.46 9.84
CA GLY A 96 -5.60 0.15 8.64
C GLY A 96 -4.41 1.09 8.90
N VAL A 97 -3.99 1.79 7.85
CA VAL A 97 -2.92 2.79 7.91
C VAL A 97 -3.54 4.18 7.80
N ASP A 98 -3.26 5.05 8.74
CA ASP A 98 -3.59 6.47 8.67
C ASP A 98 -2.30 7.28 8.59
N VAL A 99 -2.29 8.32 7.76
CA VAL A 99 -1.15 9.22 7.62
C VAL A 99 -1.63 10.67 7.68
N GLU A 100 -0.95 11.48 8.49
CA GLU A 100 -1.16 12.92 8.58
C GLU A 100 0.18 13.64 8.41
N ILE A 101 0.18 14.75 7.68
CA ILE A 101 1.32 15.66 7.59
C ILE A 101 1.00 16.86 8.48
N ASP A 102 1.69 16.96 9.63
CA ASP A 102 1.43 18.00 10.64
C ASP A 102 1.99 19.37 10.21
N THR A 103 2.99 19.39 9.29
CA THR A 103 3.57 20.61 8.72
C THR A 103 3.48 20.61 7.18
N PRO A 104 2.27 20.72 6.59
CA PRO A 104 2.06 20.56 5.15
C PRO A 104 2.76 21.63 4.30
N ASP A 105 3.01 22.82 4.84
CA ASP A 105 3.74 23.88 4.12
C ASP A 105 5.22 23.56 3.90
N ASN A 106 5.76 22.62 4.67
CA ASN A 106 7.16 22.21 4.62
C ASN A 106 7.38 20.89 3.87
N ILE A 107 6.36 20.06 3.69
CA ILE A 107 6.43 18.85 2.83
C ILE A 107 5.93 19.21 1.43
N THR A 108 6.85 19.46 0.50
CA THR A 108 6.53 20.22 -0.72
C THR A 108 6.06 19.37 -1.90
N LYS A 109 6.17 18.04 -1.86
CA LYS A 109 5.89 17.20 -3.02
C LYS A 109 4.88 16.08 -2.80
N VAL A 110 4.73 15.61 -1.59
CA VAL A 110 3.96 14.40 -1.28
C VAL A 110 2.79 14.75 -0.38
N THR A 111 1.60 14.24 -0.67
CA THR A 111 0.41 14.40 0.18
C THR A 111 0.29 13.27 1.21
N SER A 112 -0.54 13.46 2.25
CA SER A 112 -0.83 12.43 3.25
C SER A 112 -1.37 11.15 2.60
N GLU A 113 -2.25 11.29 1.60
CA GLU A 113 -2.86 10.17 0.87
C GLU A 113 -1.85 9.41 0.01
N GLN A 114 -0.86 10.11 -0.55
CA GLN A 114 0.25 9.47 -1.29
C GLN A 114 1.12 8.65 -0.34
N TYR A 115 1.48 9.18 0.83
CA TYR A 115 2.19 8.40 1.86
C TYR A 115 1.38 7.20 2.31
N GLN A 116 0.07 7.36 2.52
CA GLN A 116 -0.83 6.28 2.92
C GLN A 116 -0.88 5.19 1.85
N ASN A 117 -1.08 5.54 0.59
CA ASN A 117 -1.09 4.61 -0.53
C ASN A 117 0.25 3.88 -0.66
N ALA A 118 1.38 4.60 -0.58
CA ALA A 118 2.71 4.02 -0.64
C ALA A 118 2.97 3.04 0.53
N SER A 119 2.57 3.41 1.75
CA SER A 119 2.70 2.53 2.92
C SER A 119 1.94 1.22 2.74
N ILE A 120 0.72 1.26 2.19
CA ILE A 120 -0.08 0.05 1.90
C ILE A 120 0.61 -0.82 0.84
N THR A 121 1.15 -0.23 -0.22
CA THR A 121 1.89 -0.96 -1.27
C THR A 121 3.15 -1.62 -0.73
N ALA A 122 3.87 -0.96 0.19
CA ALA A 122 5.04 -1.54 0.86
C ALA A 122 4.68 -2.68 1.84
N GLY A 123 3.41 -2.85 2.18
CA GLY A 123 2.94 -3.90 3.09
C GLY A 123 2.83 -3.47 4.55
N ILE A 124 2.91 -2.17 4.84
CA ILE A 124 2.65 -1.64 6.19
C ILE A 124 1.17 -1.86 6.55
N LYS A 125 0.93 -2.30 7.78
CA LYS A 125 -0.40 -2.63 8.30
C LYS A 125 -0.60 -1.97 9.66
N ASP A 126 -1.84 -1.58 9.95
CA ASP A 126 -2.27 -1.16 11.28
C ASP A 126 -1.36 -0.10 11.93
N ALA A 127 -1.12 1.01 11.23
CA ALA A 127 -0.25 2.08 11.66
C ALA A 127 -0.94 3.45 11.63
N GLU A 128 -0.64 4.28 12.63
CA GLU A 128 -0.90 5.71 12.66
C GLU A 128 0.43 6.42 12.50
N ILE A 129 0.54 7.27 11.49
CA ILE A 129 1.79 7.89 11.05
C ILE A 129 1.56 9.39 10.99
N HIS A 130 2.41 10.16 11.68
CA HIS A 130 2.47 11.60 11.57
C HIS A 130 3.82 12.02 10.97
N ILE A 131 3.82 13.03 10.12
CA ILE A 131 5.01 13.49 9.39
C ILE A 131 5.17 15.00 9.58
N ALA A 132 6.38 15.43 9.93
CA ALA A 132 6.70 16.84 10.04
C ALA A 132 8.12 17.15 9.55
N SER A 133 8.34 18.42 9.23
CA SER A 133 9.66 18.99 9.01
C SER A 133 9.66 20.48 9.36
N VAL A 134 10.70 20.96 9.98
CA VAL A 134 10.91 22.42 10.23
C VAL A 134 11.41 23.13 8.99
N GLU A 135 12.02 22.41 8.06
CA GLU A 135 12.54 22.93 6.81
C GLU A 135 11.72 22.42 5.61
N LYS A 136 11.77 23.15 4.50
CA LYS A 136 11.14 22.71 3.25
C LYS A 136 11.88 21.53 2.64
N VAL A 137 11.22 20.39 2.61
CA VAL A 137 11.77 19.12 2.13
C VAL A 137 10.83 18.48 1.10
N THR A 138 11.33 17.47 0.43
CA THR A 138 10.54 16.69 -0.55
C THR A 138 9.73 15.57 0.12
N GLY A 139 10.20 15.06 1.27
CA GLY A 139 9.50 14.08 2.09
C GLY A 139 10.06 12.65 2.05
N GLU A 140 10.99 12.33 1.14
CA GLU A 140 11.53 10.97 0.99
C GLU A 140 12.21 10.45 2.26
N GLY A 141 12.84 11.35 3.05
CA GLY A 141 13.47 10.96 4.32
C GLY A 141 12.47 10.37 5.32
N ALA A 142 11.28 10.97 5.45
CA ALA A 142 10.24 10.44 6.32
C ALA A 142 9.79 9.04 5.88
N LEU A 143 9.59 8.83 4.57
CA LEU A 143 9.18 7.52 4.05
C LEU A 143 10.23 6.43 4.32
N ALA A 144 11.51 6.71 4.06
CA ALA A 144 12.59 5.77 4.37
C ALA A 144 12.65 5.44 5.86
N GLY A 145 12.42 6.44 6.71
CA GLY A 145 12.36 6.28 8.16
C GLY A 145 11.18 5.42 8.60
N ILE A 146 10.01 5.59 7.98
CA ILE A 146 8.82 4.77 8.25
C ILE A 146 9.12 3.29 7.94
N TYR A 147 9.73 2.98 6.79
CA TYR A 147 10.12 1.60 6.45
C TYR A 147 11.12 1.04 7.47
N LYS A 148 12.17 1.83 7.79
CA LYS A 148 13.17 1.43 8.79
C LYS A 148 12.53 1.11 10.13
N ALA A 149 11.71 2.01 10.67
CA ALA A 149 11.05 1.81 11.96
C ALA A 149 10.13 0.58 11.96
N TYR A 150 9.42 0.34 10.86
CA TYR A 150 8.55 -0.82 10.72
C TYR A 150 9.34 -2.14 10.74
N GLU A 151 10.51 -2.20 10.06
CA GLU A 151 11.42 -3.34 10.10
C GLU A 151 12.08 -3.52 11.47
N GLU A 152 12.55 -2.44 12.10
CA GLU A 152 13.17 -2.47 13.45
C GLU A 152 12.18 -2.97 14.53
N LYS A 153 10.89 -2.82 14.29
CA LYS A 153 9.83 -3.39 15.13
C LYS A 153 9.48 -4.85 14.78
N GLY A 154 10.35 -5.55 14.06
CA GLY A 154 10.20 -6.97 13.74
C GLY A 154 9.15 -7.28 12.67
N ASN A 155 8.77 -6.27 11.86
CA ASN A 155 7.86 -6.49 10.73
C ASN A 155 8.67 -6.51 9.44
N GLU A 156 8.76 -7.65 8.80
CA GLU A 156 9.50 -7.80 7.56
C GLU A 156 8.76 -7.12 6.40
N LEU A 157 9.46 -6.25 5.66
CA LEU A 157 9.01 -5.66 4.42
C LEU A 157 9.68 -6.34 3.22
N ASN A 158 8.92 -6.60 2.18
CA ASN A 158 9.46 -7.14 0.95
C ASN A 158 10.16 -6.03 0.15
N SER A 159 11.40 -6.26 -0.28
CA SER A 159 12.21 -5.26 -0.99
C SER A 159 11.61 -4.85 -2.34
N GLU A 160 10.93 -5.74 -3.04
CA GLU A 160 10.25 -5.45 -4.30
C GLU A 160 9.01 -4.59 -4.04
N ASP A 161 8.26 -4.88 -2.99
CA ASP A 161 7.09 -4.07 -2.59
C ASP A 161 7.51 -2.65 -2.18
N ILE A 162 8.65 -2.49 -1.49
CA ILE A 162 9.23 -1.16 -1.21
C ILE A 162 9.57 -0.42 -2.51
N GLN A 163 10.18 -1.10 -3.50
CA GLN A 163 10.50 -0.47 -4.79
C GLN A 163 9.23 -0.09 -5.56
N ASN A 164 8.21 -0.94 -5.55
CA ASN A 164 6.91 -0.67 -6.17
C ASN A 164 6.22 0.52 -5.49
N SER A 165 6.27 0.60 -4.17
CA SER A 165 5.75 1.71 -3.39
C SER A 165 6.43 3.04 -3.73
N ASN A 166 7.76 3.03 -3.82
CA ASN A 166 8.53 4.22 -4.20
C ASN A 166 8.20 4.68 -5.62
N LYS A 167 8.09 3.74 -6.56
CA LYS A 167 7.71 4.04 -7.93
C LYS A 167 6.30 4.61 -7.99
N GLU A 168 5.35 4.01 -7.31
CA GLU A 168 3.97 4.51 -7.21
C GLU A 168 3.96 5.95 -6.70
N MET A 169 4.64 6.24 -5.59
CA MET A 169 4.71 7.59 -5.04
C MET A 169 5.32 8.60 -6.03
N GLN A 170 6.42 8.24 -6.69
CA GLN A 170 7.06 9.12 -7.68
C GLN A 170 6.13 9.42 -8.87
N ASP A 171 5.46 8.39 -9.40
CA ASP A 171 4.55 8.53 -10.53
C ASP A 171 3.32 9.37 -10.14
N LEU A 172 2.71 9.12 -8.98
CA LEU A 172 1.57 9.90 -8.50
C LEU A 172 1.94 11.36 -8.23
N THR A 173 3.12 11.60 -7.65
CA THR A 173 3.64 12.97 -7.46
C THR A 173 3.85 13.70 -8.79
N SER A 174 4.35 13.00 -9.82
CA SER A 174 4.50 13.57 -11.15
C SER A 174 3.16 13.88 -11.80
N ILE A 175 2.21 12.95 -11.72
CA ILE A 175 0.83 13.13 -12.21
C ILE A 175 0.17 14.32 -11.52
N SER A 176 0.27 14.43 -10.19
CA SER A 176 -0.26 15.55 -9.41
C SER A 176 0.31 16.87 -9.89
N LYS A 177 1.63 16.97 -9.98
CA LYS A 177 2.32 18.20 -10.41
C LYS A 177 1.92 18.65 -11.81
N GLU A 178 1.73 17.72 -12.74
CA GLU A 178 1.38 18.02 -14.13
C GLU A 178 -0.10 18.41 -14.32
N ASN A 179 -0.96 18.01 -13.37
CA ASN A 179 -2.41 18.16 -13.49
C ASN A 179 -3.05 19.10 -12.46
N GLN A 180 -2.36 19.51 -11.39
CA GLN A 180 -2.91 20.30 -10.27
C GLN A 180 -3.67 21.57 -10.69
N ASN A 181 -3.37 22.14 -11.87
CA ASN A 181 -4.01 23.34 -12.38
C ASN A 181 -5.04 23.04 -13.50
N LYS A 182 -5.31 21.76 -13.79
CA LYS A 182 -6.28 21.39 -14.83
C LYS A 182 -7.69 21.34 -14.25
N ASP A 183 -8.66 21.86 -14.99
CA ASP A 183 -10.06 21.71 -14.66
C ASP A 183 -10.48 20.24 -14.60
N GLY A 184 -11.17 19.87 -13.52
CA GLY A 184 -11.65 18.48 -13.31
C GLY A 184 -10.62 17.54 -12.71
N TYR A 185 -9.39 17.99 -12.40
CA TYR A 185 -8.41 17.25 -11.64
C TYR A 185 -8.51 17.55 -10.14
N SER A 186 -8.30 16.54 -9.31
CA SER A 186 -7.96 16.71 -7.90
C SER A 186 -7.06 15.58 -7.41
N ASP A 187 -6.16 15.90 -6.51
CA ASP A 187 -5.25 14.91 -5.88
C ASP A 187 -6.02 13.90 -5.04
N GLU A 188 -7.10 14.33 -4.41
CA GLU A 188 -8.00 13.46 -3.65
C GLU A 188 -8.68 12.44 -4.57
N ALA A 189 -9.15 12.84 -5.77
CA ALA A 189 -9.74 11.93 -6.73
C ALA A 189 -8.72 10.92 -7.25
N LEU A 190 -7.48 11.34 -7.51
CA LEU A 190 -6.39 10.45 -7.91
C LEU A 190 -6.08 9.44 -6.80
N ASN A 191 -5.82 9.90 -5.58
CA ASN A 191 -5.46 9.02 -4.47
C ASN A 191 -6.60 8.10 -4.05
N ALA A 192 -7.84 8.57 -4.09
CA ALA A 192 -9.03 7.72 -3.89
C ALA A 192 -9.15 6.66 -4.98
N SER A 193 -8.82 6.99 -6.24
CA SER A 193 -8.78 5.99 -7.33
C SER A 193 -7.77 4.89 -7.04
N ILE A 194 -6.56 5.25 -6.61
CA ILE A 194 -5.51 4.30 -6.28
C ILE A 194 -5.95 3.36 -5.14
N ALA A 195 -6.52 3.90 -4.06
CA ALA A 195 -7.03 3.10 -2.95
C ALA A 195 -8.17 2.16 -3.37
N ASP A 196 -9.09 2.62 -4.23
CA ASP A 196 -10.20 1.84 -4.76
C ASP A 196 -9.71 0.69 -5.65
N ILE A 197 -8.79 0.98 -6.59
CA ILE A 197 -8.19 -0.04 -7.46
C ILE A 197 -7.51 -1.12 -6.61
N LYS A 198 -6.70 -0.74 -5.61
CA LYS A 198 -6.05 -1.67 -4.68
C LYS A 198 -7.05 -2.54 -3.95
N GLN A 199 -8.15 -1.96 -3.46
CA GLN A 199 -9.23 -2.72 -2.84
C GLN A 199 -9.83 -3.74 -3.80
N GLN A 200 -10.17 -3.32 -5.05
CA GLN A 200 -10.77 -4.20 -6.04
C GLN A 200 -9.83 -5.34 -6.45
N LEU A 201 -8.53 -5.06 -6.66
CA LEU A 201 -7.51 -6.09 -6.92
C LEU A 201 -7.45 -7.12 -5.79
N ALA A 202 -7.40 -6.66 -4.55
CA ALA A 202 -7.38 -7.57 -3.40
C ALA A 202 -8.69 -8.35 -3.24
N ASP A 203 -9.84 -7.76 -3.57
CA ASP A 203 -11.13 -8.45 -3.57
C ASP A 203 -11.21 -9.56 -4.65
N ILE A 204 -10.58 -9.36 -5.80
CA ILE A 204 -10.41 -10.41 -6.81
C ILE A 204 -9.52 -11.52 -6.26
N LYS A 205 -8.33 -11.18 -5.74
CA LYS A 205 -7.37 -12.15 -5.22
C LYS A 205 -7.93 -13.00 -4.07
N LYS A 206 -8.82 -12.45 -3.26
CA LYS A 206 -9.55 -13.20 -2.22
C LYS A 206 -10.51 -14.25 -2.75
N LYS A 207 -10.99 -14.08 -3.99
CA LYS A 207 -11.99 -14.96 -4.62
C LYS A 207 -11.37 -16.00 -5.53
N GLN A 208 -10.14 -15.77 -6.00
CA GLN A 208 -9.42 -16.64 -6.91
C GLN A 208 -7.97 -16.83 -6.45
N ASP A 209 -7.45 -18.06 -6.52
CA ASP A 209 -6.05 -18.35 -6.23
C ASP A 209 -5.12 -17.99 -7.40
N GLU A 210 -5.66 -17.86 -8.60
CA GLU A 210 -4.92 -17.53 -9.81
C GLU A 210 -4.39 -16.09 -9.78
N GLN A 211 -3.39 -15.83 -10.61
CA GLN A 211 -2.86 -14.47 -10.79
C GLN A 211 -3.92 -13.56 -11.43
N ILE A 212 -3.92 -12.31 -11.01
CA ILE A 212 -4.72 -11.26 -11.66
C ILE A 212 -4.04 -10.94 -13.00
N THR A 213 -4.78 -11.04 -14.10
CA THR A 213 -4.21 -10.80 -15.43
C THR A 213 -4.00 -9.29 -15.68
N PRO A 214 -3.03 -8.91 -16.53
CA PRO A 214 -2.84 -7.51 -16.91
C PRO A 214 -4.11 -6.85 -17.46
N GLN A 215 -4.92 -7.60 -18.22
CA GLN A 215 -6.20 -7.08 -18.74
C GLN A 215 -7.19 -6.78 -17.62
N GLN A 216 -7.29 -7.63 -16.59
CA GLN A 216 -8.15 -7.36 -15.43
C GLN A 216 -7.70 -6.09 -14.69
N VAL A 217 -6.39 -5.88 -14.56
CA VAL A 217 -5.85 -4.66 -13.95
C VAL A 217 -6.23 -3.44 -14.77
N GLU A 218 -5.99 -3.45 -16.07
CA GLU A 218 -6.32 -2.36 -16.99
C GLU A 218 -7.80 -2.01 -16.96
N ASP A 219 -8.68 -3.02 -17.00
CA ASP A 219 -10.13 -2.84 -16.95
C ASP A 219 -10.57 -2.15 -15.65
N ILE A 220 -10.00 -2.55 -14.50
CA ILE A 220 -10.28 -1.94 -13.20
C ILE A 220 -9.77 -0.49 -13.16
N VAL A 221 -8.55 -0.25 -13.62
CA VAL A 221 -7.95 1.10 -13.66
C VAL A 221 -8.82 2.04 -14.48
N ASN A 222 -9.15 1.64 -15.72
CA ASN A 222 -9.97 2.45 -16.61
C ASN A 222 -11.36 2.74 -16.04
N LYS A 223 -12.00 1.72 -15.47
CA LYS A 223 -13.31 1.87 -14.81
C LYS A 223 -13.26 2.87 -13.65
N VAL A 224 -12.31 2.71 -12.73
CA VAL A 224 -12.22 3.56 -11.54
C VAL A 224 -11.86 5.00 -11.90
N LEU A 225 -10.93 5.20 -12.84
CA LEU A 225 -10.58 6.54 -13.34
C LEU A 225 -11.77 7.23 -14.02
N ASP A 226 -12.61 6.48 -14.74
CA ASP A 226 -13.84 7.00 -15.35
C ASP A 226 -14.89 7.37 -14.29
N GLU A 227 -15.15 6.48 -13.35
CA GLU A 227 -16.09 6.71 -12.24
C GLU A 227 -15.73 7.93 -11.38
N ARG A 228 -14.44 8.29 -11.32
CA ARG A 228 -13.93 9.45 -10.57
C ARG A 228 -13.66 10.69 -11.44
N GLY A 229 -13.99 10.63 -12.73
CA GLY A 229 -13.89 11.77 -13.65
C GLY A 229 -12.48 12.08 -14.11
N LEU A 230 -11.52 11.19 -13.92
CA LEU A 230 -10.12 11.40 -14.27
C LEU A 230 -9.77 10.96 -15.70
N SER A 231 -10.62 10.14 -16.34
CA SER A 231 -10.36 9.59 -17.68
C SER A 231 -10.13 10.67 -18.76
N GLY A 232 -10.82 11.80 -18.67
CA GLY A 232 -10.68 12.93 -19.61
C GLY A 232 -9.56 13.91 -19.22
N THR A 233 -9.05 13.85 -18.01
CA THR A 233 -8.05 14.79 -17.47
C THR A 233 -6.64 14.24 -17.56
N LEU A 234 -6.48 12.93 -17.34
CA LEU A 234 -5.20 12.23 -17.43
C LEU A 234 -4.86 11.88 -18.86
N THR A 235 -3.58 12.03 -19.23
CA THR A 235 -3.06 11.54 -20.51
C THR A 235 -2.99 10.03 -20.56
N ASP A 236 -2.95 9.44 -21.76
CA ASP A 236 -2.80 7.97 -21.90
C ASP A 236 -1.52 7.45 -21.27
N ASN A 237 -0.42 8.21 -21.31
CA ASN A 237 0.81 7.84 -20.60
C ASN A 237 0.62 7.81 -19.08
N GLN A 238 -0.11 8.76 -18.50
CA GLN A 238 -0.39 8.79 -17.06
C GLN A 238 -1.30 7.63 -16.65
N LYS A 239 -2.31 7.30 -17.46
CA LYS A 239 -3.14 6.10 -17.23
C LYS A 239 -2.31 4.82 -17.30
N GLN A 240 -1.37 4.74 -18.28
CA GLN A 240 -0.46 3.60 -18.38
C GLN A 240 0.46 3.49 -17.15
N MET A 241 1.02 4.60 -16.65
CA MET A 241 1.83 4.62 -15.43
C MET A 241 1.03 4.06 -14.23
N ILE A 242 -0.24 4.46 -14.09
CA ILE A 242 -1.13 3.93 -13.04
C ILE A 242 -1.36 2.43 -13.26
N THR A 243 -1.63 1.99 -14.48
CA THR A 243 -1.85 0.57 -14.82
C THR A 243 -0.61 -0.28 -14.52
N ASP A 244 0.58 0.22 -14.84
CA ASP A 244 1.85 -0.47 -14.56
C ASP A 244 2.07 -0.60 -13.04
N ASN A 245 1.84 0.47 -12.27
CA ASN A 245 1.93 0.43 -10.81
C ASN A 245 0.93 -0.54 -10.22
N MET A 246 -0.31 -0.54 -10.67
CA MET A 246 -1.34 -1.45 -10.18
C MET A 246 -1.10 -2.90 -10.60
N THR A 247 -0.44 -3.14 -11.74
CA THR A 247 0.04 -4.47 -12.14
C THR A 247 1.12 -4.98 -11.18
N ASN A 248 2.05 -4.11 -10.78
CA ASN A 248 3.05 -4.46 -9.77
C ASN A 248 2.37 -4.78 -8.41
N VAL A 249 1.41 -3.95 -7.99
CA VAL A 249 0.61 -4.20 -6.77
C VAL A 249 -0.12 -5.53 -6.85
N ALA A 250 -0.74 -5.86 -7.98
CA ALA A 250 -1.47 -7.14 -8.17
C ALA A 250 -0.58 -8.37 -7.96
N ASN A 251 0.73 -8.25 -8.24
CA ASN A 251 1.73 -9.30 -8.07
C ASN A 251 2.55 -9.17 -6.78
N SER A 252 2.35 -8.12 -5.98
CA SER A 252 3.14 -7.83 -4.78
C SER A 252 2.97 -8.88 -3.69
N ASN A 253 4.00 -9.05 -2.85
CA ASN A 253 3.90 -9.89 -1.67
C ASN A 253 2.89 -9.30 -0.66
N ALA A 254 2.83 -7.98 -0.54
CA ALA A 254 1.88 -7.28 0.34
C ALA A 254 0.42 -7.67 0.04
N LEU A 255 0.04 -7.74 -1.23
CA LEU A 255 -1.31 -8.14 -1.64
C LEU A 255 -1.49 -9.66 -1.59
N THR A 256 -0.54 -10.45 -2.11
CA THR A 256 -0.71 -11.89 -2.33
C THR A 256 -0.59 -12.71 -1.05
N SER A 257 0.20 -12.26 -0.06
CA SER A 257 0.37 -12.99 1.21
C SER A 257 -0.85 -12.85 2.14
N ASP A 258 -1.52 -11.70 2.15
CA ASP A 258 -2.72 -11.46 2.94
C ASP A 258 -3.71 -10.53 2.22
N PRO A 259 -4.42 -11.04 1.19
CA PRO A 259 -5.35 -10.22 0.40
C PRO A 259 -6.48 -9.62 1.24
N LYS A 260 -6.83 -10.26 2.37
CA LYS A 260 -7.90 -9.78 3.25
C LYS A 260 -7.47 -8.52 4.03
N ALA A 261 -6.29 -8.55 4.63
CA ALA A 261 -5.74 -7.39 5.33
C ALA A 261 -5.44 -6.26 4.34
N PHE A 262 -4.87 -6.57 3.17
CA PHE A 262 -4.59 -5.58 2.13
C PHE A 262 -5.88 -4.88 1.65
N ALA A 263 -6.95 -5.64 1.33
CA ALA A 263 -8.24 -5.08 0.94
C ALA A 263 -8.82 -4.18 2.02
N LYS A 264 -8.66 -4.56 3.30
CA LYS A 264 -9.14 -3.75 4.41
C LYS A 264 -8.38 -2.44 4.52
N ASN A 265 -7.05 -2.48 4.46
CA ASN A 265 -6.21 -1.28 4.51
C ASN A 265 -6.56 -0.31 3.36
N ALA A 266 -6.66 -0.81 2.13
CA ALA A 266 -7.05 -0.02 0.97
C ALA A 266 -8.47 0.58 1.12
N LYS A 267 -9.42 -0.19 1.62
CA LYS A 267 -10.79 0.28 1.88
C LYS A 267 -10.84 1.36 2.97
N ASP A 268 -10.06 1.21 4.04
CA ASP A 268 -10.06 2.18 5.13
C ASP A 268 -9.39 3.48 4.66
N ALA A 269 -8.32 3.40 3.85
CA ALA A 269 -7.70 4.55 3.19
C ALA A 269 -8.71 5.28 2.27
N LEU A 270 -9.41 4.53 1.41
CA LEU A 270 -10.44 5.09 0.53
C LEU A 270 -11.50 5.85 1.33
N LYS A 271 -12.02 5.25 2.39
CA LYS A 271 -13.02 5.92 3.26
C LYS A 271 -12.47 7.16 3.96
N GLY A 272 -11.21 7.13 4.39
CA GLY A 272 -10.53 8.29 4.97
C GLY A 272 -10.45 9.44 3.98
N ILE A 273 -9.99 9.17 2.76
CA ILE A 273 -9.90 10.15 1.68
C ILE A 273 -11.28 10.71 1.35
N GLU A 274 -12.28 9.85 1.15
CA GLU A 274 -13.66 10.27 0.82
C GLU A 274 -14.29 11.12 1.92
N LYS A 275 -14.04 10.80 3.17
CA LYS A 275 -14.55 11.58 4.32
C LYS A 275 -13.92 12.98 4.39
N ASN A 276 -12.63 13.08 4.11
CA ASN A 276 -11.87 14.33 4.21
C ASN A 276 -12.07 15.22 2.98
N SER A 277 -12.38 14.63 1.81
CA SER A 277 -12.51 15.33 0.53
C SER A 277 -13.90 15.94 0.29
N GLY A 278 -14.94 15.52 1.02
CA GLY A 278 -16.30 16.08 0.97
C GLY A 278 -16.80 16.40 -0.46
N ASP A 279 -17.16 17.67 -0.69
CA ASP A 279 -17.70 18.15 -1.97
C ASP A 279 -16.75 18.08 -3.18
N LEU A 280 -15.43 17.86 -2.98
CA LEU A 280 -14.45 17.86 -4.08
C LEU A 280 -14.63 16.63 -4.98
N LEU A 281 -14.89 15.47 -4.40
CA LEU A 281 -15.15 14.24 -5.17
C LEU A 281 -16.48 14.31 -5.93
N ASP A 282 -17.51 14.94 -5.35
CA ASP A 282 -18.80 15.13 -6.01
C ASP A 282 -18.68 16.14 -7.16
N LYS A 283 -17.90 17.19 -7.00
CA LYS A 283 -17.63 18.14 -8.08
C LYS A 283 -16.84 17.52 -9.23
N ALA A 284 -15.89 16.62 -8.95
CA ALA A 284 -15.17 15.87 -9.97
C ALA A 284 -16.13 14.95 -10.75
N LYS A 285 -17.00 14.23 -10.05
CA LYS A 285 -18.05 13.37 -10.66
C LYS A 285 -19.06 14.15 -11.49
N ASP A 286 -19.49 15.31 -11.03
CA ASP A 286 -20.46 16.13 -11.78
C ASP A 286 -19.86 16.74 -13.04
N LYS A 287 -18.59 17.20 -12.99
CA LYS A 287 -17.87 17.63 -14.18
C LYS A 287 -17.63 16.47 -15.17
N ALA A 288 -17.35 15.27 -14.68
CA ALA A 288 -17.21 14.09 -15.53
C ALA A 288 -18.50 13.72 -16.28
N LYS A 289 -19.66 13.94 -15.66
CA LYS A 289 -20.96 13.74 -16.33
C LYS A 289 -21.17 14.71 -17.50
N ASP A 290 -20.69 15.94 -17.38
CA ASP A 290 -20.76 16.95 -18.46
C ASP A 290 -19.82 16.62 -19.63
N LEU A 291 -18.73 15.87 -19.36
CA LEU A 291 -17.79 15.38 -20.38
C LEU A 291 -18.25 14.05 -21.01
N ASN A 292 -19.33 13.46 -20.53
CA ASN A 292 -19.81 12.13 -20.94
C ASN A 292 -20.57 12.20 -22.27
N THR A 293 -19.82 12.21 -23.38
CA THR A 293 -20.35 12.08 -24.74
C THR A 293 -20.84 10.64 -24.99
N GLU A 294 -21.75 10.46 -25.99
CA GLU A 294 -22.26 9.12 -26.39
C GLU A 294 -21.14 8.10 -26.70
N GLU A 295 -19.97 8.56 -27.08
CA GLU A 295 -18.79 7.76 -27.40
C GLU A 295 -18.23 7.07 -26.17
N ASN A 296 -18.19 7.74 -25.02
CA ASN A 296 -17.76 7.19 -23.74
C ASN A 296 -18.78 6.19 -23.16
N ARG A 297 -20.08 6.40 -23.37
CA ARG A 297 -21.12 5.44 -22.98
C ARG A 297 -20.96 4.08 -23.65
N ASN A 298 -20.65 4.09 -24.95
CA ASN A 298 -20.43 2.87 -25.73
C ASN A 298 -19.15 2.14 -25.28
N PHE A 299 -18.14 2.86 -24.82
CA PHE A 299 -16.90 2.28 -24.28
C PHE A 299 -17.14 1.59 -22.93
N VAL A 300 -17.79 2.27 -21.99
CA VAL A 300 -18.16 1.72 -20.68
C VAL A 300 -19.05 0.49 -20.82
N GLN A 301 -20.00 0.51 -21.75
CA GLN A 301 -20.89 -0.62 -22.01
C GLN A 301 -20.14 -1.83 -22.58
N LYS A 302 -19.16 -1.61 -23.46
CA LYS A 302 -18.27 -2.68 -23.97
C LYS A 302 -17.40 -3.29 -22.88
N ILE A 303 -16.89 -2.48 -21.93
CA ILE A 303 -16.13 -2.97 -20.79
C ILE A 303 -17.02 -3.84 -19.89
N TRP A 304 -18.24 -3.40 -19.58
CA TRP A 304 -19.18 -4.21 -18.80
C TRP A 304 -19.53 -5.54 -19.49
N ASP A 305 -19.76 -5.52 -20.78
CA ASP A 305 -20.02 -6.73 -21.56
C ASP A 305 -18.82 -7.68 -21.55
N SER A 306 -17.59 -7.14 -21.61
CA SER A 306 -16.36 -7.95 -21.51
C SER A 306 -16.18 -8.55 -20.10
N ILE A 307 -16.44 -7.80 -19.04
CA ILE A 307 -16.39 -8.30 -17.65
C ILE A 307 -17.45 -9.39 -17.43
N LEU A 308 -18.65 -9.19 -17.92
CA LEU A 308 -19.72 -10.19 -17.84
C LEU A 308 -19.38 -11.46 -18.65
N GLN A 309 -18.73 -11.33 -19.82
CA GLN A 309 -18.26 -12.48 -20.58
C GLN A 309 -17.16 -13.26 -19.85
N ILE A 310 -16.22 -12.57 -19.18
CA ILE A 310 -15.18 -13.21 -18.37
C ILE A 310 -15.79 -13.96 -17.18
N ILE A 311 -16.72 -13.32 -16.47
CA ILE A 311 -17.45 -13.95 -15.36
C ILE A 311 -18.23 -15.18 -15.86
N GLN A 312 -18.90 -15.08 -17.02
CA GLN A 312 -19.63 -16.19 -17.60
C GLN A 312 -18.68 -17.32 -18.01
N SER A 313 -17.54 -17.01 -18.60
CA SER A 313 -16.50 -18.00 -18.98
C SER A 313 -15.95 -18.75 -17.77
N ILE A 314 -15.77 -18.07 -16.63
CA ILE A 314 -15.35 -18.68 -15.37
C ILE A 314 -16.45 -19.61 -14.83
N ILE A 315 -17.71 -19.17 -14.86
CA ILE A 315 -18.85 -20.00 -14.45
C ILE A 315 -18.96 -21.25 -15.34
N ASP A 316 -18.84 -21.08 -16.65
CA ASP A 316 -18.89 -22.18 -17.61
C ASP A 316 -17.71 -23.16 -17.43
N PHE A 317 -16.50 -22.64 -17.15
CA PHE A 317 -15.34 -23.46 -16.83
C PHE A 317 -15.55 -24.29 -15.56
N ILE A 318 -16.04 -23.66 -14.48
CA ILE A 318 -16.32 -24.33 -13.21
C ILE A 318 -17.43 -25.37 -13.40
N THR A 319 -18.48 -25.04 -14.13
CA THR A 319 -19.60 -25.96 -14.44
C THR A 319 -19.14 -27.15 -15.28
N ASN A 320 -18.28 -26.93 -16.29
CA ASN A 320 -17.70 -27.98 -17.10
C ASN A 320 -16.71 -28.86 -16.31
N LEU A 321 -15.96 -28.27 -15.38
CA LEU A 321 -15.08 -29.02 -14.49
C LEU A 321 -15.89 -29.92 -13.54
N PHE A 322 -16.97 -29.36 -12.96
CA PHE A 322 -17.90 -30.11 -12.10
C PHE A 322 -18.54 -31.30 -12.83
N ASN A 323 -19.04 -31.09 -14.06
CA ASN A 323 -19.67 -32.13 -14.91
C ASN A 323 -18.67 -33.14 -15.43
N ARG A 324 -17.34 -32.92 -15.34
CA ARG A 324 -16.30 -33.90 -15.69
C ARG A 324 -15.86 -34.77 -14.51
N ILE A 325 -16.10 -34.32 -13.29
CA ILE A 325 -15.65 -34.97 -12.05
C ILE A 325 -16.80 -35.81 -11.44
N PHE A 326 -18.03 -35.44 -11.72
CA PHE A 326 -19.25 -36.12 -11.28
C PHE A 326 -20.08 -36.59 -12.49
#